data_3e9bc35f5a32bb53b5a1907366f3283d
#
_entry.id   3e9bc35f5a32bb53b5a1907366f3283d
#
_cell.length_a   1.000
_cell.length_b   1.000
_cell.length_c   1.000
_cell.angle_alpha   90.00
_cell.angle_beta   90.00
_cell.angle_gamma   90.00
#
_symmetry.space_group_name_H-M   'P 1'
#
loop_
_entity.id
_entity.type
_entity.pdbx_description
1 polymer ?
#
loop_
_entity_poly.entity_id
_entity_poly.type
_entity_poly.pdbx_seq_one_letter_code
_entity_poly.pdbx_strand_id
1 'polypeptide(L)'
;MPIIEISSLSHPGIEVFSTLTEAQLRNRIEPDKGLFIAESPKVIRVALDAGYEPLALLCEQKHITGDAADIISRCGDVPVYTGGRELLATLTGYVLTRGVLCAMRRPAPRTVEDTCRDARRIVVIDGVVDTTNIGAIFRSAAALGMDAVLLTRNSCDPLNRRAVRVAMGSVFLVPWTWLDGTLSDLARHGFRTAAMALTDDSISIADPVLTSEPRLAIVMGTEGEGLPPDTIAAADYVVRIPMAHGVDSLNVAAAAAVAFWQLRATD
;
A
#
# COMPACT_ATOMS: atom_id res chain seq x y z
N MET A 1 -23.21 -5.68 -20.18
CA MET A 1 -22.89 -5.50 -18.76
C MET A 1 -24.17 -5.59 -17.93
N PRO A 2 -24.29 -6.55 -16.99
CA PRO A 2 -25.48 -6.70 -16.17
C PRO A 2 -25.48 -5.71 -15.00
N ILE A 3 -26.48 -4.84 -14.94
CA ILE A 3 -26.81 -4.06 -13.75
C ILE A 3 -27.80 -4.89 -12.94
N ILE A 4 -27.45 -5.22 -11.71
CA ILE A 4 -28.21 -6.14 -10.86
C ILE A 4 -28.64 -5.35 -9.62
N GLU A 5 -29.95 -5.11 -9.51
CA GLU A 5 -30.51 -4.49 -8.33
C GLU A 5 -30.63 -5.54 -7.21
N ILE A 6 -30.03 -5.25 -6.06
CA ILE A 6 -30.08 -6.09 -4.88
C ILE A 6 -31.09 -5.56 -3.88
N SER A 7 -31.96 -6.43 -3.41
CA SER A 7 -32.95 -6.15 -2.37
C SER A 7 -32.68 -6.90 -1.07
N SER A 8 -31.68 -7.80 -1.06
CA SER A 8 -31.34 -8.65 0.07
C SER A 8 -29.82 -8.82 0.20
N LEU A 9 -29.35 -8.96 1.44
CA LEU A 9 -27.94 -9.25 1.77
C LEU A 9 -27.52 -10.69 1.41
N SER A 10 -28.47 -11.55 1.08
CA SER A 10 -28.21 -12.95 0.69
C SER A 10 -28.04 -13.16 -0.82
N HIS A 11 -27.97 -12.08 -1.62
CA HIS A 11 -27.75 -12.22 -3.05
C HIS A 11 -26.39 -12.84 -3.35
N PRO A 12 -26.31 -13.95 -4.10
CA PRO A 12 -25.03 -14.52 -4.50
C PRO A 12 -24.25 -13.51 -5.35
N GLY A 13 -22.95 -13.40 -5.12
CA GLY A 13 -22.05 -12.48 -5.83
C GLY A 13 -21.76 -11.17 -5.10
N ILE A 14 -22.51 -10.79 -4.06
CA ILE A 14 -22.18 -9.62 -3.23
C ILE A 14 -21.35 -9.97 -1.98
N GLU A 15 -21.13 -11.26 -1.72
CA GLU A 15 -20.36 -11.73 -0.57
C GLU A 15 -18.98 -11.09 -0.47
N VAL A 16 -18.35 -10.78 -1.62
CA VAL A 16 -17.07 -10.12 -1.71
C VAL A 16 -17.07 -8.72 -1.06
N PHE A 17 -18.23 -8.09 -0.97
CA PHE A 17 -18.42 -6.77 -0.37
C PHE A 17 -18.99 -6.83 1.05
N SER A 18 -19.28 -8.03 1.57
CA SER A 18 -19.95 -8.21 2.86
C SER A 18 -19.16 -7.56 4.01
N THR A 19 -19.89 -7.22 5.07
CA THR A 19 -19.35 -6.66 6.30
C THR A 19 -18.27 -7.57 6.88
N LEU A 20 -17.08 -7.04 7.03
CA LEU A 20 -15.98 -7.68 7.73
C LEU A 20 -15.61 -6.82 8.93
N THR A 21 -15.36 -7.44 10.07
CA THR A 21 -14.79 -6.73 11.22
C THR A 21 -13.42 -6.16 10.84
N GLU A 22 -12.97 -5.09 11.52
CA GLU A 22 -11.63 -4.54 11.25
C GLU A 22 -10.52 -5.59 11.34
N ALA A 23 -10.65 -6.58 12.23
CA ALA A 23 -9.72 -7.68 12.35
C ALA A 23 -9.75 -8.64 11.15
N GLN A 24 -10.92 -8.87 10.57
CA GLN A 24 -11.11 -9.68 9.36
C GLN A 24 -10.64 -8.92 8.10
N LEU A 25 -10.83 -7.59 8.06
CA LEU A 25 -10.32 -6.72 7.01
C LEU A 25 -8.77 -6.68 7.01
N ARG A 26 -8.15 -6.90 8.16
CA ARG A 26 -6.69 -6.84 8.30
C ARG A 26 -5.97 -8.04 7.72
N ASN A 27 -6.55 -9.24 7.66
CA ASN A 27 -5.68 -10.41 7.67
C ASN A 27 -5.91 -11.56 6.71
N ARG A 28 -7.06 -11.89 6.15
CA ARG A 28 -7.09 -13.23 5.54
C ARG A 28 -8.07 -13.48 4.39
N ILE A 29 -9.20 -12.85 4.32
CA ILE A 29 -10.24 -13.26 3.35
C ILE A 29 -9.90 -12.76 1.94
N GLU A 30 -9.40 -11.54 1.81
CA GLU A 30 -9.11 -10.96 0.50
C GLU A 30 -7.88 -11.59 -0.18
N PRO A 31 -6.73 -11.79 0.51
CA PRO A 31 -5.60 -12.50 -0.08
C PRO A 31 -5.90 -13.94 -0.45
N ASP A 32 -6.60 -14.68 0.42
CA ASP A 32 -6.94 -16.10 0.20
C ASP A 32 -7.91 -16.28 -0.97
N LYS A 33 -8.80 -15.31 -1.19
CA LYS A 33 -9.71 -15.29 -2.35
C LYS A 33 -9.05 -14.79 -3.63
N GLY A 34 -7.81 -14.34 -3.59
CA GLY A 34 -7.10 -13.79 -4.75
C GLY A 34 -7.69 -12.48 -5.26
N LEU A 35 -8.28 -11.66 -4.36
CA LEU A 35 -8.89 -10.38 -4.70
C LEU A 35 -8.56 -9.29 -3.66
N PHE A 36 -8.87 -8.05 -4.01
CA PHE A 36 -8.87 -6.90 -3.10
C PHE A 36 -9.99 -5.93 -3.47
N ILE A 37 -10.30 -4.99 -2.57
CA ILE A 37 -11.35 -3.98 -2.78
C ILE A 37 -10.73 -2.60 -2.97
N ALA A 38 -10.98 -2.00 -4.12
CA ALA A 38 -10.74 -0.58 -4.38
C ALA A 38 -11.99 0.24 -4.03
N GLU A 39 -11.82 1.28 -3.20
CA GLU A 39 -12.90 2.15 -2.74
C GLU A 39 -12.73 3.57 -3.27
N SER A 40 -13.74 4.12 -3.86
CA SER A 40 -13.92 5.42 -4.48
C SER A 40 -13.61 5.46 -5.99
N PRO A 41 -14.32 6.29 -6.75
CA PRO A 41 -14.09 6.42 -8.19
C PRO A 41 -12.63 6.76 -8.53
N LYS A 42 -12.00 7.65 -7.78
CA LYS A 42 -10.60 8.03 -8.02
C LYS A 42 -9.64 6.84 -7.88
N VAL A 43 -9.77 6.06 -6.80
CA VAL A 43 -8.90 4.90 -6.53
C VAL A 43 -9.12 3.81 -7.59
N ILE A 44 -10.37 3.57 -7.97
CA ILE A 44 -10.72 2.57 -8.99
C ILE A 44 -10.13 2.96 -10.36
N ARG A 45 -10.20 4.24 -10.75
CA ARG A 45 -9.58 4.69 -12.01
C ARG A 45 -8.08 4.45 -12.03
N VAL A 46 -7.38 4.79 -10.93
CA VAL A 46 -5.93 4.55 -10.82
C VAL A 46 -5.61 3.05 -10.94
N ALA A 47 -6.41 2.18 -10.31
CA ALA A 47 -6.23 0.74 -10.42
C ALA A 47 -6.45 0.24 -11.87
N LEU A 48 -7.51 0.72 -12.53
CA LEU A 48 -7.78 0.38 -13.94
C LEU A 48 -6.69 0.90 -14.88
N ASP A 49 -6.16 2.10 -14.62
CA ASP A 49 -5.05 2.67 -15.40
C ASP A 49 -3.76 1.86 -15.21
N ALA A 50 -3.56 1.28 -14.02
CA ALA A 50 -2.46 0.38 -13.71
C ALA A 50 -2.67 -1.07 -14.22
N GLY A 51 -3.79 -1.35 -14.91
CA GLY A 51 -4.06 -2.65 -15.52
C GLY A 51 -4.65 -3.71 -14.59
N TYR A 52 -5.16 -3.32 -13.42
CA TYR A 52 -5.84 -4.27 -12.53
C TYR A 52 -7.21 -4.68 -13.09
N GLU A 53 -7.48 -5.98 -13.04
CA GLU A 53 -8.70 -6.59 -13.57
C GLU A 53 -9.88 -6.42 -12.61
N PRO A 54 -10.98 -5.74 -13.01
CA PRO A 54 -12.19 -5.67 -12.21
C PRO A 54 -12.96 -6.99 -12.24
N LEU A 55 -13.59 -7.37 -11.13
CA LEU A 55 -14.40 -8.58 -10.98
C LEU A 55 -15.88 -8.28 -10.70
N ALA A 56 -16.16 -7.23 -9.94
CA ALA A 56 -17.50 -6.78 -9.63
C ALA A 56 -17.49 -5.32 -9.15
N LEU A 57 -18.57 -4.61 -9.37
CA LEU A 57 -18.79 -3.26 -8.87
C LEU A 57 -19.97 -3.24 -7.90
N LEU A 58 -19.94 -2.35 -6.91
CA LEU A 58 -21.04 -2.08 -5.99
C LEU A 58 -21.18 -0.58 -5.79
N CYS A 59 -22.37 -0.02 -6.05
CA CYS A 59 -22.66 1.39 -5.85
C CYS A 59 -24.14 1.68 -5.66
N GLU A 60 -24.47 2.86 -5.14
CA GLU A 60 -25.84 3.36 -5.20
C GLU A 60 -26.25 3.66 -6.66
N GLN A 61 -27.55 3.53 -6.97
CA GLN A 61 -28.12 3.75 -8.31
C GLN A 61 -27.70 5.07 -8.97
N LYS A 62 -27.61 6.16 -8.17
CA LYS A 62 -27.22 7.49 -8.67
C LYS A 62 -25.81 7.55 -9.26
N HIS A 63 -24.91 6.64 -8.86
CA HIS A 63 -23.52 6.61 -9.34
C HIS A 63 -23.39 5.92 -10.70
N ILE A 64 -24.37 5.10 -11.10
CA ILE A 64 -24.34 4.37 -12.39
C ILE A 64 -24.23 5.33 -13.57
N THR A 65 -25.03 6.39 -13.56
CA THR A 65 -25.00 7.45 -14.58
C THR A 65 -24.21 8.68 -14.16
N GLY A 66 -23.67 8.67 -12.93
CA GLY A 66 -22.84 9.73 -12.32
C GLY A 66 -21.36 9.35 -12.28
N ASP A 67 -20.77 9.43 -11.08
CA ASP A 67 -19.33 9.29 -10.84
C ASP A 67 -18.73 7.94 -11.26
N ALA A 68 -19.54 6.90 -11.44
CA ALA A 68 -19.09 5.58 -11.86
C ALA A 68 -19.30 5.29 -13.36
N ALA A 69 -19.93 6.17 -14.12
CA ALA A 69 -20.32 5.90 -15.51
C ALA A 69 -19.13 5.51 -16.41
N ASP A 70 -18.03 6.23 -16.33
CA ASP A 70 -16.81 5.92 -17.07
C ASP A 70 -16.13 4.64 -16.59
N ILE A 71 -16.11 4.41 -15.27
CA ILE A 71 -15.57 3.18 -14.65
C ILE A 71 -16.34 1.97 -15.15
N ILE A 72 -17.68 2.06 -15.09
CA ILE A 72 -18.58 1.01 -15.56
C ILE A 72 -18.34 0.69 -17.04
N SER A 73 -18.22 1.72 -17.88
CA SER A 73 -17.90 1.55 -19.30
C SER A 73 -16.56 0.84 -19.53
N ARG A 74 -15.56 1.11 -18.70
CA ARG A 74 -14.22 0.49 -18.79
C ARG A 74 -14.18 -0.95 -18.28
N CYS A 75 -15.12 -1.35 -17.41
CA CYS A 75 -15.13 -2.68 -16.81
C CYS A 75 -15.76 -3.77 -17.73
N GLY A 76 -16.28 -3.44 -18.90
CA GLY A 76 -16.86 -4.42 -19.84
C GLY A 76 -18.08 -5.14 -19.27
N ASP A 77 -18.08 -6.48 -19.30
CA ASP A 77 -19.22 -7.32 -18.87
C ASP A 77 -19.24 -7.67 -17.39
N VAL A 78 -18.45 -6.97 -16.57
CA VAL A 78 -18.39 -7.16 -15.12
C VAL A 78 -19.74 -6.79 -14.47
N PRO A 79 -20.26 -7.58 -13.52
CA PRO A 79 -21.52 -7.28 -12.84
C PRO A 79 -21.43 -6.01 -12.00
N VAL A 80 -22.46 -5.17 -12.10
CA VAL A 80 -22.64 -3.96 -11.30
C VAL A 80 -23.82 -4.19 -10.36
N TYR A 81 -23.53 -4.38 -9.09
CA TYR A 81 -24.55 -4.50 -8.06
C TYR A 81 -24.95 -3.11 -7.57
N THR A 82 -26.25 -2.89 -7.45
CA THR A 82 -26.80 -1.62 -6.96
C THR A 82 -27.91 -1.86 -5.97
N GLY A 83 -28.12 -0.92 -5.05
CA GLY A 83 -29.17 -1.01 -4.03
C GLY A 83 -29.34 0.30 -3.29
N GLY A 84 -30.34 0.32 -2.40
CA GLY A 84 -30.57 1.47 -1.52
C GLY A 84 -29.42 1.69 -0.54
N ARG A 85 -29.21 2.95 -0.17
CA ARG A 85 -28.10 3.38 0.71
C ARG A 85 -28.03 2.60 2.02
N GLU A 86 -29.17 2.34 2.66
CA GLU A 86 -29.25 1.62 3.93
C GLU A 86 -28.84 0.15 3.76
N LEU A 87 -29.31 -0.50 2.69
CA LEU A 87 -28.94 -1.87 2.39
C LEU A 87 -27.42 -1.99 2.16
N LEU A 88 -26.84 -1.06 1.35
CA LEU A 88 -25.41 -1.05 1.07
C LEU A 88 -24.59 -0.74 2.33
N ALA A 89 -25.04 0.16 3.20
CA ALA A 89 -24.40 0.45 4.46
C ALA A 89 -24.41 -0.76 5.41
N THR A 90 -25.49 -1.51 5.44
CA THR A 90 -25.58 -2.77 6.22
C THR A 90 -24.64 -3.83 5.65
N LEU A 91 -24.56 -3.95 4.32
CA LEU A 91 -23.67 -4.91 3.66
C LEU A 91 -22.20 -4.63 3.95
N THR A 92 -21.79 -3.38 3.86
CA THR A 92 -20.39 -2.98 4.03
C THR A 92 -19.98 -2.66 5.47
N GLY A 93 -20.97 -2.51 6.37
CA GLY A 93 -20.76 -2.11 7.76
C GLY A 93 -20.56 -0.61 7.98
N TYR A 94 -20.65 0.20 6.92
CA TYR A 94 -20.57 1.66 7.00
C TYR A 94 -21.25 2.32 5.79
N VAL A 95 -21.59 3.59 5.94
CA VAL A 95 -22.15 4.36 4.84
C VAL A 95 -21.08 4.60 3.77
N LEU A 96 -21.35 4.21 2.53
CA LEU A 96 -20.46 4.43 1.39
C LEU A 96 -20.36 5.92 1.05
N THR A 97 -19.57 6.66 1.81
CA THR A 97 -19.41 8.12 1.64
C THR A 97 -18.76 8.49 0.30
N ARG A 98 -17.99 7.58 -0.28
CA ARG A 98 -17.32 7.73 -1.59
C ARG A 98 -17.98 6.95 -2.72
N GLY A 99 -19.10 6.33 -2.45
CA GLY A 99 -20.13 5.90 -3.39
C GLY A 99 -19.89 4.63 -4.19
N VAL A 100 -18.66 4.19 -4.45
CA VAL A 100 -18.35 3.07 -5.33
C VAL A 100 -17.28 2.16 -4.75
N LEU A 101 -17.53 0.86 -4.78
CA LEU A 101 -16.55 -0.20 -4.52
C LEU A 101 -16.32 -1.02 -5.79
N CYS A 102 -15.10 -1.48 -5.98
CA CYS A 102 -14.74 -2.43 -7.02
C CYS A 102 -13.93 -3.57 -6.41
N ALA A 103 -14.41 -4.79 -6.56
CA ALA A 103 -13.63 -5.98 -6.31
C ALA A 103 -12.72 -6.22 -7.51
N MET A 104 -11.43 -6.39 -7.26
CA MET A 104 -10.41 -6.55 -8.29
C MET A 104 -9.56 -7.79 -8.04
N ARG A 105 -9.08 -8.42 -9.10
CA ARG A 105 -8.16 -9.55 -9.04
C ARG A 105 -6.81 -9.11 -8.51
N ARG A 106 -6.26 -9.88 -7.57
CA ARG A 106 -4.86 -9.70 -7.16
C ARG A 106 -3.94 -10.22 -8.25
N PRO A 107 -2.95 -9.44 -8.66
CA PRO A 107 -1.94 -9.93 -9.58
C PRO A 107 -1.05 -10.97 -8.88
N ALA A 108 -0.41 -11.83 -9.65
CA ALA A 108 0.68 -12.64 -9.13
C ALA A 108 1.78 -11.73 -8.57
N PRO A 109 2.37 -12.05 -7.40
CA PRO A 109 3.46 -11.26 -6.85
C PRO A 109 4.66 -11.26 -7.80
N ARG A 110 5.29 -10.10 -7.94
CA ARG A 110 6.57 -9.96 -8.67
C ARG A 110 7.68 -10.61 -7.87
N THR A 111 8.77 -10.99 -8.53
CA THR A 111 10.00 -11.36 -7.83
C THR A 111 10.71 -10.11 -7.29
N VAL A 112 11.59 -10.27 -6.29
CA VAL A 112 12.45 -9.18 -5.81
C VAL A 112 13.35 -8.68 -6.94
N GLU A 113 13.89 -9.59 -7.74
CA GLU A 113 14.73 -9.27 -8.89
C GLU A 113 14.00 -8.38 -9.90
N ASP A 114 12.77 -8.77 -10.32
CA ASP A 114 12.00 -7.97 -11.28
C ASP A 114 11.58 -6.61 -10.71
N THR A 115 11.29 -6.57 -9.41
CA THR A 115 10.87 -5.35 -8.72
C THR A 115 12.03 -4.36 -8.58
N CYS A 116 13.26 -4.87 -8.42
CA CYS A 116 14.45 -4.06 -8.15
C CYS A 116 15.34 -3.82 -9.38
N ARG A 117 15.04 -4.40 -10.55
CA ARG A 117 15.94 -4.43 -11.72
C ARG A 117 16.53 -3.05 -12.05
N ASP A 118 15.71 -2.06 -12.27
CA ASP A 118 16.12 -0.72 -12.68
C ASP A 118 16.02 0.32 -11.56
N ALA A 119 15.75 -0.14 -10.34
CA ALA A 119 15.51 0.73 -9.20
C ALA A 119 16.82 1.31 -8.64
N ARG A 120 16.82 2.59 -8.33
CA ARG A 120 17.92 3.31 -7.66
C ARG A 120 17.60 3.58 -6.18
N ARG A 121 16.35 3.82 -5.87
CA ARG A 121 15.84 4.13 -4.52
C ARG A 121 14.66 3.25 -4.20
N ILE A 122 14.83 2.34 -3.26
CA ILE A 122 13.76 1.44 -2.81
C ILE A 122 13.47 1.63 -1.34
N VAL A 123 12.26 1.25 -0.95
CA VAL A 123 11.83 1.23 0.45
C VAL A 123 11.71 -0.21 0.90
N VAL A 124 12.23 -0.53 2.07
CA VAL A 124 11.95 -1.80 2.77
C VAL A 124 11.10 -1.48 3.98
N ILE A 125 9.91 -2.05 4.04
CA ILE A 125 9.00 -1.91 5.19
C ILE A 125 9.12 -3.17 6.03
N ASP A 126 9.63 -3.02 7.25
CA ASP A 126 9.86 -4.15 8.16
C ASP A 126 8.90 -4.10 9.36
N GLY A 127 7.94 -5.02 9.36
CA GLY A 127 7.03 -5.25 10.48
C GLY A 127 5.94 -4.18 10.68
N VAL A 128 5.71 -3.26 9.76
CA VAL A 128 4.66 -2.25 9.89
C VAL A 128 3.28 -2.88 9.70
N VAL A 129 2.49 -2.97 10.76
CA VAL A 129 1.19 -3.66 10.78
C VAL A 129 -0.01 -2.72 10.65
N ASP A 130 0.14 -1.43 10.92
CA ASP A 130 -0.94 -0.46 10.78
C ASP A 130 -1.20 -0.13 9.32
N THR A 131 -2.42 -0.40 8.88
CA THR A 131 -2.87 -0.19 7.50
C THR A 131 -2.84 1.27 7.06
N THR A 132 -2.99 2.21 8.01
CA THR A 132 -2.93 3.65 7.73
C THR A 132 -1.50 4.05 7.42
N ASN A 133 -0.54 3.56 8.19
CA ASN A 133 0.88 3.82 7.95
C ASN A 133 1.35 3.20 6.63
N ILE A 134 0.98 1.95 6.33
CA ILE A 134 1.26 1.34 5.04
C ILE A 134 0.74 2.21 3.89
N GLY A 135 -0.53 2.61 3.94
CA GLY A 135 -1.13 3.46 2.91
C GLY A 135 -0.43 4.81 2.75
N ALA A 136 -0.05 5.46 3.86
CA ALA A 136 0.65 6.74 3.86
C ALA A 136 2.10 6.62 3.34
N ILE A 137 2.81 5.54 3.69
CA ILE A 137 4.16 5.25 3.17
C ILE A 137 4.11 5.06 1.65
N PHE A 138 3.18 4.25 1.12
CA PHE A 138 3.02 4.08 -0.32
C PHE A 138 2.69 5.38 -1.05
N ARG A 139 1.87 6.23 -0.43
CA ARG A 139 1.55 7.55 -0.99
C ARG A 139 2.78 8.45 -1.04
N SER A 140 3.59 8.46 0.00
CA SER A 140 4.85 9.21 0.04
C SER A 140 5.87 8.63 -0.93
N ALA A 141 5.99 7.31 -1.03
CA ALA A 141 6.89 6.63 -1.96
C ALA A 141 6.59 7.02 -3.42
N ALA A 142 5.31 6.94 -3.83
CA ALA A 142 4.90 7.35 -5.16
C ALA A 142 5.13 8.85 -5.42
N ALA A 143 4.80 9.71 -4.45
CA ALA A 143 4.91 11.16 -4.62
C ALA A 143 6.37 11.66 -4.65
N LEU A 144 7.29 10.96 -4.00
CA LEU A 144 8.68 11.37 -3.80
C LEU A 144 9.67 10.54 -4.64
N GLY A 145 9.17 9.77 -5.62
CA GLY A 145 9.99 9.11 -6.62
C GLY A 145 10.78 7.91 -6.10
N MET A 146 10.20 7.13 -5.17
CA MET A 146 10.75 5.82 -4.84
C MET A 146 10.41 4.85 -5.96
N ASP A 147 11.40 4.09 -6.42
CA ASP A 147 11.27 3.21 -7.58
C ASP A 147 10.54 1.90 -7.25
N ALA A 148 10.66 1.43 -6.00
CA ALA A 148 10.01 0.19 -5.56
C ALA A 148 9.81 0.14 -4.03
N VAL A 149 8.90 -0.73 -3.59
CA VAL A 149 8.67 -1.04 -2.17
C VAL A 149 8.76 -2.55 -1.96
N LEU A 150 9.57 -2.96 -1.00
CA LEU A 150 9.64 -4.33 -0.50
C LEU A 150 9.04 -4.38 0.90
N LEU A 151 8.31 -5.45 1.23
CA LEU A 151 7.73 -5.63 2.55
C LEU A 151 8.13 -6.97 3.15
N THR A 152 8.51 -6.98 4.41
CA THR A 152 8.66 -8.24 5.15
C THR A 152 7.30 -8.87 5.42
N ARG A 153 7.26 -10.20 5.57
CA ARG A 153 6.01 -10.98 5.70
C ARG A 153 5.20 -10.66 6.96
N ASN A 154 5.81 -10.07 7.97
CA ASN A 154 5.16 -9.59 9.18
C ASN A 154 4.54 -8.19 9.03
N SER A 155 4.72 -7.53 7.89
CA SER A 155 4.05 -6.26 7.57
C SER A 155 2.61 -6.49 7.07
N CYS A 156 1.77 -5.46 7.21
CA CYS A 156 0.42 -5.50 6.67
C CYS A 156 0.43 -5.50 5.13
N ASP A 157 -0.55 -6.19 4.55
CA ASP A 157 -0.76 -6.26 3.11
C ASP A 157 -1.11 -4.87 2.54
N PRO A 158 -0.36 -4.36 1.55
CA PRO A 158 -0.63 -3.07 0.91
C PRO A 158 -1.98 -3.02 0.18
N LEU A 159 -2.50 -4.16 -0.28
CA LEU A 159 -3.82 -4.26 -0.91
C LEU A 159 -4.96 -4.43 0.10
N ASN A 160 -4.68 -4.35 1.40
CA ASN A 160 -5.74 -4.22 2.40
C ASN A 160 -6.62 -3.01 2.06
N ARG A 161 -7.95 -3.16 2.14
CA ARG A 161 -8.93 -2.12 1.76
C ARG A 161 -8.61 -0.75 2.36
N ARG A 162 -8.25 -0.70 3.66
CA ARG A 162 -7.91 0.56 4.33
C ARG A 162 -6.60 1.16 3.82
N ALA A 163 -5.57 0.34 3.60
CA ALA A 163 -4.30 0.79 3.04
C ALA A 163 -4.48 1.36 1.64
N VAL A 164 -5.19 0.67 0.75
CA VAL A 164 -5.54 1.14 -0.60
C VAL A 164 -6.26 2.49 -0.56
N ARG A 165 -7.22 2.63 0.36
CA ARG A 165 -7.99 3.88 0.54
C ARG A 165 -7.12 5.03 1.03
N VAL A 166 -6.26 4.81 2.02
CA VAL A 166 -5.35 5.83 2.58
C VAL A 166 -4.29 6.22 1.55
N ALA A 167 -3.76 5.25 0.81
CA ALA A 167 -2.82 5.48 -0.28
C ALA A 167 -3.44 6.29 -1.44
N MET A 168 -4.78 6.43 -1.50
CA MET A 168 -5.47 7.08 -2.61
C MET A 168 -5.13 6.46 -3.99
N GLY A 169 -4.84 5.15 -4.02
CA GLY A 169 -4.45 4.41 -5.21
C GLY A 169 -2.94 4.42 -5.51
N SER A 170 -2.12 5.12 -4.72
CA SER A 170 -0.67 5.17 -4.98
C SER A 170 0.01 3.81 -4.88
N VAL A 171 -0.58 2.85 -4.17
CA VAL A 171 -0.13 1.46 -4.11
C VAL A 171 -0.09 0.78 -5.49
N PHE A 172 -0.82 1.29 -6.46
CA PHE A 172 -0.85 0.80 -7.84
C PHE A 172 0.19 1.47 -8.74
N LEU A 173 0.82 2.55 -8.28
CA LEU A 173 1.75 3.36 -9.06
C LEU A 173 3.22 2.98 -8.83
N VAL A 174 3.53 2.35 -7.69
CA VAL A 174 4.89 1.94 -7.33
C VAL A 174 4.96 0.42 -7.35
N PRO A 175 5.88 -0.19 -8.09
CA PRO A 175 6.12 -1.62 -8.03
C PRO A 175 6.43 -2.08 -6.60
N TRP A 176 5.83 -3.19 -6.18
CA TRP A 176 6.10 -3.73 -4.85
C TRP A 176 6.01 -5.26 -4.83
N THR A 177 6.71 -5.86 -3.87
CA THR A 177 6.61 -7.28 -3.58
C THR A 177 7.01 -7.57 -2.14
N TRP A 178 6.81 -8.83 -1.74
CA TRP A 178 7.31 -9.32 -0.46
C TRP A 178 8.81 -9.59 -0.54
N LEU A 179 9.54 -9.19 0.51
CA LEU A 179 10.94 -9.56 0.68
C LEU A 179 11.00 -11.00 1.21
N ASP A 180 11.28 -11.93 0.33
CA ASP A 180 11.57 -13.31 0.70
C ASP A 180 13.08 -13.45 0.88
N GLY A 181 13.55 -13.43 2.14
CA GLY A 181 14.96 -13.42 2.49
C GLY A 181 15.29 -12.39 3.55
N THR A 182 16.57 -12.05 3.65
CA THR A 182 17.10 -11.10 4.61
C THR A 182 17.45 -9.77 3.95
N LEU A 183 17.66 -8.74 4.77
CA LEU A 183 18.10 -7.43 4.30
C LEU A 183 19.44 -7.53 3.53
N SER A 184 20.35 -8.40 3.99
CA SER A 184 21.66 -8.63 3.36
C SER A 184 21.58 -9.17 1.93
N ASP A 185 20.46 -9.82 1.57
CA ASP A 185 20.28 -10.34 0.21
C ASP A 185 20.14 -9.22 -0.83
N LEU A 186 19.79 -7.98 -0.40
CA LEU A 186 19.68 -6.83 -1.29
C LEU A 186 21.04 -6.39 -1.87
N ALA A 187 22.15 -6.76 -1.22
CA ALA A 187 23.49 -6.53 -1.76
C ALA A 187 23.72 -7.24 -3.10
N ARG A 188 23.05 -8.39 -3.35
CA ARG A 188 23.10 -9.12 -4.63
C ARG A 188 22.46 -8.33 -5.77
N HIS A 189 21.54 -7.42 -5.42
CA HIS A 189 20.91 -6.50 -6.36
C HIS A 189 21.61 -5.13 -6.40
N GLY A 190 22.78 -5.01 -5.77
CA GLY A 190 23.61 -3.81 -5.79
C GLY A 190 23.15 -2.70 -4.84
N PHE A 191 22.23 -2.96 -3.92
CA PHE A 191 21.80 -1.96 -2.93
C PHE A 191 22.70 -1.93 -1.71
N ARG A 192 22.99 -0.70 -1.25
CA ARG A 192 23.32 -0.44 0.14
C ARG A 192 22.05 -0.19 0.92
N THR A 193 22.07 -0.53 2.20
CA THR A 193 20.89 -0.49 3.08
C THR A 193 21.06 0.57 4.15
N ALA A 194 20.05 1.42 4.34
CA ALA A 194 20.00 2.49 5.33
C ALA A 194 18.84 2.24 6.31
N ALA A 195 19.15 1.69 7.48
CA ALA A 195 18.18 1.42 8.54
C ALA A 195 17.83 2.72 9.28
N MET A 196 16.55 3.12 9.21
CA MET A 196 16.05 4.30 9.93
C MET A 196 15.86 3.94 11.41
N ALA A 197 16.90 4.20 12.22
CA ALA A 197 16.91 3.88 13.63
C ALA A 197 17.76 4.88 14.44
N LEU A 198 17.43 5.02 15.71
CA LEU A 198 18.19 5.84 16.66
C LEU A 198 19.10 4.92 17.48
N THR A 199 20.40 4.97 17.17
CA THR A 199 21.48 4.30 17.94
C THR A 199 22.60 5.28 18.17
N ASP A 200 23.52 4.95 19.08
CA ASP A 200 24.68 5.82 19.39
C ASP A 200 25.56 6.07 18.15
N ASP A 201 25.67 5.05 17.28
CA ASP A 201 26.49 5.08 16.07
C ASP A 201 25.73 5.59 14.82
N SER A 202 24.45 5.99 14.96
CA SER A 202 23.66 6.42 13.81
C SER A 202 24.18 7.74 13.21
N ILE A 203 24.29 7.77 11.88
CA ILE A 203 24.64 8.98 11.12
C ILE A 203 23.42 9.85 10.84
N SER A 204 23.64 11.12 10.56
CA SER A 204 22.53 12.00 10.15
C SER A 204 22.00 11.62 8.78
N ILE A 205 20.69 11.72 8.59
CA ILE A 205 20.06 11.56 7.28
C ILE A 205 20.57 12.56 6.22
N ALA A 206 21.19 13.67 6.67
CA ALA A 206 21.81 14.67 5.80
C ALA A 206 23.24 14.33 5.40
N ASP A 207 23.79 13.19 5.85
CA ASP A 207 25.14 12.78 5.50
C ASP A 207 25.23 12.54 3.98
N PRO A 208 26.21 13.18 3.30
CA PRO A 208 26.37 13.07 1.84
C PRO A 208 26.62 11.63 1.36
N VAL A 209 27.15 10.75 2.20
CA VAL A 209 27.40 9.35 1.84
C VAL A 209 26.13 8.66 1.34
N LEU A 210 24.98 8.94 1.96
CA LEU A 210 23.70 8.32 1.64
C LEU A 210 23.20 8.72 0.25
N THR A 211 23.34 9.98 -0.10
CA THR A 211 22.91 10.48 -1.43
C THR A 211 23.89 10.11 -2.54
N SER A 212 25.15 9.84 -2.21
CA SER A 212 26.18 9.39 -3.16
C SER A 212 26.04 7.93 -3.56
N GLU A 213 25.29 7.12 -2.78
CA GLU A 213 25.06 5.72 -3.11
C GLU A 213 24.26 5.60 -4.42
N PRO A 214 24.75 4.83 -5.41
CA PRO A 214 24.06 4.67 -6.68
C PRO A 214 22.72 3.95 -6.50
N ARG A 215 22.65 3.00 -5.56
CA ARG A 215 21.43 2.23 -5.22
C ARG A 215 21.30 2.14 -3.71
N LEU A 216 20.21 2.70 -3.18
CA LEU A 216 19.97 2.76 -1.73
C LEU A 216 18.59 2.18 -1.39
N ALA A 217 18.57 1.26 -0.41
CA ALA A 217 17.36 0.71 0.19
C ALA A 217 17.13 1.38 1.56
N ILE A 218 16.05 2.13 1.70
CA ILE A 218 15.66 2.83 2.93
C ILE A 218 14.77 1.90 3.73
N VAL A 219 15.22 1.49 4.92
CA VAL A 219 14.53 0.50 5.76
C VAL A 219 13.75 1.20 6.85
N MET A 220 12.43 0.99 6.86
CA MET A 220 11.47 1.60 7.79
C MET A 220 10.93 0.54 8.75
N GLY A 221 11.02 0.78 10.05
CA GLY A 221 10.54 -0.12 11.10
C GLY A 221 9.15 0.23 11.63
N THR A 222 8.74 -0.51 12.67
CA THR A 222 7.45 -0.32 13.34
C THR A 222 7.42 0.96 14.17
N GLU A 223 6.20 1.40 14.54
CA GLU A 223 6.01 2.40 15.59
C GLU A 223 6.25 1.78 16.97
N GLY A 224 6.96 2.49 17.83
CA GLY A 224 7.25 2.10 19.20
C GLY A 224 8.55 1.30 19.33
N GLU A 225 8.62 0.08 18.79
CA GLU A 225 9.81 -0.77 18.93
C GLU A 225 10.86 -0.49 17.85
N GLY A 226 10.51 0.17 16.77
CA GLY A 226 11.41 0.48 15.66
C GLY A 226 11.78 -0.75 14.82
N LEU A 227 13.01 -0.80 14.33
CA LEU A 227 13.56 -1.93 13.59
C LEU A 227 14.10 -2.99 14.56
N PRO A 228 13.95 -4.29 14.24
CA PRO A 228 14.59 -5.36 15.01
C PRO A 228 16.12 -5.18 15.09
N PRO A 229 16.75 -5.54 16.21
CA PRO A 229 18.21 -5.44 16.36
C PRO A 229 18.98 -6.15 15.24
N ASP A 230 18.52 -7.31 14.80
CA ASP A 230 19.15 -8.07 13.72
C ASP A 230 19.06 -7.33 12.38
N THR A 231 17.95 -6.63 12.12
CA THR A 231 17.78 -5.78 10.92
C THR A 231 18.75 -4.60 10.97
N ILE A 232 18.89 -3.96 12.15
CA ILE A 232 19.82 -2.84 12.33
C ILE A 232 21.27 -3.32 12.14
N ALA A 233 21.64 -4.44 12.73
CA ALA A 233 23.00 -5.01 12.64
C ALA A 233 23.36 -5.47 11.21
N ALA A 234 22.35 -5.85 10.39
CA ALA A 234 22.56 -6.27 9.02
C ALA A 234 22.62 -5.10 8.01
N ALA A 235 22.30 -3.88 8.44
CA ALA A 235 22.29 -2.71 7.57
C ALA A 235 23.71 -2.15 7.35
N ASP A 236 23.95 -1.58 6.15
CA ASP A 236 25.21 -0.90 5.83
C ASP A 236 25.33 0.44 6.57
N TYR A 237 24.20 1.12 6.77
CA TYR A 237 24.11 2.39 7.48
C TYR A 237 22.97 2.37 8.48
N VAL A 238 23.21 2.89 9.68
CA VAL A 238 22.15 3.24 10.63
C VAL A 238 21.97 4.74 10.60
N VAL A 239 20.72 5.18 10.32
CA VAL A 239 20.44 6.57 9.96
C VAL A 239 19.39 7.16 10.86
N ARG A 240 19.66 8.35 11.41
CA ARG A 240 18.70 9.10 12.22
C ARG A 240 18.27 10.39 11.55
N ILE A 241 17.03 10.75 11.78
CA ILE A 241 16.52 12.11 11.54
C ILE A 241 16.86 12.93 12.78
N PRO A 242 17.67 13.99 12.70
CA PRO A 242 17.94 14.84 13.87
C PRO A 242 16.63 15.46 14.40
N MET A 243 16.35 15.27 15.67
CA MET A 243 15.15 15.77 16.34
C MET A 243 15.49 16.94 17.26
N ALA A 244 14.50 17.76 17.59
CA ALA A 244 14.58 18.85 18.53
C ALA A 244 13.76 18.55 19.80
N HIS A 245 13.99 19.31 20.87
CA HIS A 245 13.20 19.28 22.10
C HIS A 245 13.11 17.92 22.81
N GLY A 246 14.09 17.03 22.60
CA GLY A 246 14.10 15.72 23.25
C GLY A 246 13.02 14.74 22.68
N VAL A 247 12.50 15.00 21.51
CA VAL A 247 11.62 14.04 20.79
C VAL A 247 12.49 12.96 20.20
N ASP A 248 12.18 11.68 20.47
CA ASP A 248 13.00 10.55 20.04
C ASP A 248 12.62 10.03 18.64
N SER A 249 11.35 10.16 18.25
CA SER A 249 10.87 9.59 16.99
C SER A 249 9.70 10.36 16.39
N LEU A 250 9.45 10.14 15.11
CA LEU A 250 8.25 10.52 14.38
C LEU A 250 7.39 9.28 14.12
N ASN A 251 6.09 9.50 13.88
CA ASN A 251 5.27 8.47 13.23
C ASN A 251 5.98 7.94 11.99
N VAL A 252 5.93 6.62 11.77
CA VAL A 252 6.70 5.97 10.69
C VAL A 252 6.40 6.52 9.30
N ALA A 253 5.15 6.89 9.01
CA ALA A 253 4.81 7.48 7.72
C ALA A 253 5.35 8.91 7.55
N ALA A 254 5.43 9.68 8.64
CA ALA A 254 6.06 11.00 8.64
C ALA A 254 7.58 10.88 8.46
N ALA A 255 8.23 9.96 9.20
CA ALA A 255 9.65 9.64 9.05
C ALA A 255 9.96 9.20 7.61
N ALA A 256 9.11 8.35 7.03
CA ALA A 256 9.24 7.90 5.64
C ALA A 256 9.19 9.06 4.65
N ALA A 257 8.26 10.00 4.80
CA ALA A 257 8.18 11.16 3.92
C ALA A 257 9.44 12.04 3.98
N VAL A 258 9.99 12.26 5.18
CA VAL A 258 11.25 12.98 5.36
C VAL A 258 12.42 12.24 4.72
N ALA A 259 12.51 10.92 4.98
CA ALA A 259 13.57 10.09 4.44
C ALA A 259 13.54 10.02 2.91
N PHE A 260 12.37 9.83 2.31
CA PHE A 260 12.22 9.77 0.85
C PHE A 260 12.55 11.10 0.19
N TRP A 261 12.13 12.22 0.78
CA TRP A 261 12.48 13.53 0.28
C TRP A 261 13.98 13.77 0.31
N GLN A 262 14.63 13.47 1.43
CA GLN A 262 16.07 13.70 1.62
C GLN A 262 16.94 12.79 0.75
N LEU A 263 16.55 11.50 0.64
CA LEU A 263 17.38 10.47 0.02
C LEU A 263 16.94 10.09 -1.41
N ARG A 264 15.99 10.84 -2.00
CA ARG A 264 15.58 10.60 -3.40
C ARG A 264 16.75 10.69 -4.34
N ALA A 265 16.69 9.98 -5.46
CA ALA A 265 17.64 10.17 -6.53
C ALA A 265 17.49 11.60 -7.10
N THR A 266 18.59 12.31 -7.17
CA THR A 266 18.69 13.57 -7.94
C THR A 266 19.34 13.24 -9.27
N ASP A 267 18.76 13.78 -10.36
CA ASP A 267 19.34 13.67 -11.70
C ASP A 267 20.67 14.41 -11.80
#